data_5b4dab42ef47443aa0b8a34238b1c6c4
#
_entry.id   5b4dab42ef47443aa0b8a34238b1c6c4
#
_cell.length_a   1.000
_cell.length_b   1.000
_cell.length_c   1.000
_cell.angle_alpha   90.00
_cell.angle_beta   90.00
_cell.angle_gamma   90.00
#
_symmetry.space_group_name_H-M   'P 1'
#
loop_
_entity.id
_entity.type
_entity.pdbx_description
1 polymer ?
#
loop_
_entity_poly.entity_id
_entity_poly.type
_entity_poly.pdbx_seq_one_letter_code
_entity_poly.pdbx_strand_id
1 'polypeptide(L)'
;VAEGVDGGNPNVPYGWCDFGDVYRHWTRGLPDGAVVVEIGSYLGQSAIVWGQQTRKRQTPLKLVCVDPWKGVDETYITTPEFLSEQRRILRDGGGSMFGGF
;
A
#
# COMPACT_ATOMS: atom_id res chain seq x y z
N VAL A 1 -9.48 9.21 7.07
CA VAL A 1 -8.19 9.74 6.73
C VAL A 1 -7.22 8.62 6.49
N ALA A 2 -6.46 8.70 5.43
CA ALA A 2 -5.54 7.64 5.04
C ALA A 2 -4.55 7.29 6.16
N GLU A 3 -4.00 8.29 6.77
CA GLU A 3 -3.10 8.12 7.90
C GLU A 3 -3.77 7.47 9.09
N GLY A 4 -5.09 7.54 9.15
CA GLY A 4 -5.85 6.94 10.23
C GLY A 4 -5.86 5.42 10.21
N VAL A 5 -5.50 4.81 9.10
CA VAL A 5 -5.48 3.35 8.97
C VAL A 5 -4.59 2.73 10.03
N ASP A 6 -3.47 3.33 10.29
CA ASP A 6 -2.48 2.81 11.21
C ASP A 6 -2.18 3.73 12.36
N GLY A 7 -2.97 4.76 12.53
CA GLY A 7 -2.78 5.69 13.63
C GLY A 7 -1.41 6.35 13.66
N GLY A 8 -0.78 6.50 12.50
CA GLY A 8 0.53 7.10 12.42
C GLY A 8 1.69 6.16 12.76
N ASN A 9 1.52 4.87 12.56
CA ASN A 9 2.61 3.91 12.71
C ASN A 9 3.79 4.30 11.80
N PRO A 10 4.97 4.60 12.36
CA PRO A 10 6.11 5.07 11.57
C PRO A 10 6.70 4.01 10.64
N ASN A 11 6.34 2.75 10.83
CA ASN A 11 6.83 1.64 10.01
C ASN A 11 5.95 1.40 8.77
N VAL A 12 4.85 2.14 8.64
CA VAL A 12 3.97 2.03 7.49
C VAL A 12 4.30 3.17 6.52
N PRO A 13 4.52 2.88 5.25
CA PRO A 13 4.83 3.91 4.27
C PRO A 13 3.65 4.87 4.08
N TYR A 14 3.95 6.07 3.61
CA TYR A 14 2.92 7.02 3.23
C TYR A 14 1.99 6.42 2.18
N GLY A 15 0.74 6.82 2.20
CA GLY A 15 -0.26 6.34 1.25
C GLY A 15 -1.64 6.32 1.88
N TRP A 16 -2.50 5.51 1.28
CA TRP A 16 -3.90 5.40 1.69
C TRP A 16 -4.31 3.94 1.77
N CYS A 17 -5.07 3.62 2.79
CA CYS A 17 -5.79 2.36 2.87
C CYS A 17 -7.07 2.57 3.69
N ASP A 18 -8.11 3.01 3.03
CA ASP A 18 -9.39 3.32 3.67
C ASP A 18 -10.30 2.10 3.79
N PHE A 19 -9.91 0.99 3.20
CA PHE A 19 -10.72 -0.22 3.07
C PHE A 19 -10.16 -1.41 3.86
N GLY A 20 -9.42 -1.15 4.94
CA GLY A 20 -8.80 -2.22 5.72
C GLY A 20 -9.79 -3.26 6.23
N ASP A 21 -10.99 -2.84 6.65
CA ASP A 21 -12.03 -3.76 7.11
C ASP A 21 -12.56 -4.64 5.98
N VAL A 22 -12.71 -4.08 4.79
CA VAL A 22 -13.12 -4.82 3.61
C VAL A 22 -12.07 -5.87 3.24
N TYR A 23 -10.81 -5.50 3.28
CA TYR A 23 -9.71 -6.42 3.01
C TYR A 23 -9.69 -7.57 4.01
N ARG A 24 -9.87 -7.29 5.29
CA ARG A 24 -9.98 -8.33 6.32
C ARG A 24 -11.13 -9.29 6.06
N HIS A 25 -12.29 -8.74 5.70
CA HIS A 25 -13.47 -9.53 5.42
C HIS A 25 -13.26 -10.46 4.22
N TRP A 26 -12.76 -9.91 3.12
CA TRP A 26 -12.54 -10.67 1.88
C TRP A 26 -11.47 -11.75 2.06
N THR A 27 -10.39 -11.42 2.75
CA THR A 27 -9.30 -12.37 2.98
C THR A 27 -9.78 -13.64 3.66
N ARG A 28 -10.73 -13.53 4.58
CA ARG A 28 -11.26 -14.69 5.30
C ARG A 28 -12.03 -15.64 4.38
N GLY A 29 -12.68 -15.12 3.35
CA GLY A 29 -13.51 -15.89 2.44
C GLY A 29 -12.79 -16.44 1.21
N LEU A 30 -11.55 -16.08 0.99
CA LEU A 30 -10.83 -16.51 -0.21
C LEU A 30 -10.34 -17.95 -0.07
N PRO A 31 -10.42 -18.75 -1.16
CA PRO A 31 -9.90 -20.12 -1.14
C PRO A 31 -8.38 -20.14 -1.01
N ASP A 32 -7.86 -21.28 -0.59
CA ASP A 32 -6.43 -21.50 -0.50
C ASP A 32 -5.77 -21.36 -1.87
N GLY A 33 -4.62 -20.69 -1.90
CA GLY A 33 -3.88 -20.46 -3.13
C GLY A 33 -4.47 -19.38 -4.03
N ALA A 34 -5.50 -18.65 -3.58
CA ALA A 34 -6.05 -17.55 -4.35
C ALA A 34 -5.00 -16.48 -4.62
N VAL A 35 -5.11 -15.85 -5.79
CA VAL A 35 -4.27 -14.74 -6.19
C VAL A 35 -5.08 -13.44 -6.07
N VAL A 36 -4.55 -12.49 -5.31
CA VAL A 36 -5.13 -11.15 -5.19
C VAL A 36 -4.28 -10.20 -6.01
N VAL A 37 -4.91 -9.43 -6.88
CA VAL A 37 -4.23 -8.41 -7.67
C VAL A 37 -4.67 -7.06 -7.15
N GLU A 38 -3.72 -6.26 -6.69
CA GLU A 38 -3.97 -4.87 -6.30
C GLU A 38 -3.48 -3.95 -7.39
N ILE A 39 -4.36 -3.11 -7.90
CA ILE A 39 -4.04 -2.10 -8.91
C ILE A 39 -3.97 -0.75 -8.21
N GLY A 40 -2.85 -0.04 -8.38
CA GLY A 40 -2.63 1.22 -7.71
C GLY A 40 -2.04 1.07 -6.31
N SER A 41 -0.93 0.38 -6.19
CA SER A 41 -0.33 0.05 -4.88
C SER A 41 0.45 1.20 -4.25
N TYR A 42 0.86 2.16 -5.03
CA TYR A 42 1.65 3.31 -4.59
C TYR A 42 2.88 2.88 -3.76
N LEU A 43 2.98 3.28 -2.50
CA LEU A 43 4.08 2.88 -1.61
C LEU A 43 3.76 1.63 -0.77
N GLY A 44 2.63 1.00 -1.00
CA GLY A 44 2.32 -0.30 -0.43
C GLY A 44 1.57 -0.29 0.89
N GLN A 45 0.98 0.83 1.31
CA GLN A 45 0.24 0.85 2.56
C GLN A 45 -0.91 -0.16 2.58
N SER A 46 -1.72 -0.20 1.52
CA SER A 46 -2.79 -1.20 1.38
C SER A 46 -2.24 -2.61 1.18
N ALA A 47 -1.14 -2.75 0.43
CA ALA A 47 -0.49 -4.04 0.24
C ALA A 47 0.01 -4.62 1.57
N ILE A 48 0.49 -3.79 2.48
CA ILE A 48 0.89 -4.22 3.82
C ILE A 48 -0.32 -4.76 4.60
N VAL A 49 -1.46 -4.10 4.50
CA VAL A 49 -2.70 -4.59 5.14
C VAL A 49 -3.08 -5.96 4.61
N TRP A 50 -3.06 -6.15 3.29
CA TRP A 50 -3.26 -7.48 2.68
C TRP A 50 -2.27 -8.51 3.21
N GLY A 51 -1.00 -8.17 3.25
CA GLY A 51 0.05 -9.06 3.74
C GLY A 51 -0.15 -9.48 5.19
N GLN A 52 -0.55 -8.54 6.03
CA GLN A 52 -0.85 -8.81 7.43
C GLN A 52 -2.03 -9.77 7.58
N GLN A 53 -3.07 -9.60 6.77
CA GLN A 53 -4.21 -10.52 6.78
C GLN A 53 -3.84 -11.90 6.28
N THR A 54 -3.00 -11.98 5.24
CA THR A 54 -2.52 -13.24 4.70
C THR A 54 -1.77 -14.06 5.74
N ARG A 55 -0.94 -13.42 6.58
CA ARG A 55 -0.19 -14.10 7.64
C ARG A 55 -1.08 -14.74 8.70
N LYS A 56 -2.31 -14.29 8.86
CA LYS A 56 -3.26 -14.86 9.81
C LYS A 56 -3.93 -16.12 9.30
N ARG A 57 -3.71 -16.47 8.05
CA ARG A 57 -4.28 -17.67 7.43
C ARG A 57 -3.31 -18.84 7.57
N GLN A 58 -3.86 -20.05 7.58
CA GLN A 58 -3.06 -21.28 7.56
C GLN A 58 -2.35 -21.44 6.20
N THR A 59 -3.05 -21.06 5.11
CA THR A 59 -2.49 -21.06 3.76
C THR A 59 -2.35 -19.64 3.25
N PRO A 60 -1.17 -19.25 2.78
CA PRO A 60 -0.96 -17.89 2.30
C PRO A 60 -1.68 -17.65 0.99
N LEU A 61 -2.03 -16.39 0.77
CA LEU A 61 -2.49 -15.89 -0.52
C LEU A 61 -1.30 -15.34 -1.30
N LYS A 62 -1.42 -15.33 -2.62
CA LYS A 62 -0.48 -14.62 -3.46
C LYS A 62 -1.01 -13.21 -3.71
N LEU A 63 -0.21 -12.21 -3.40
CA LEU A 63 -0.53 -10.81 -3.68
C LEU A 63 0.35 -10.32 -4.82
N VAL A 64 -0.29 -9.78 -5.86
CA VAL A 64 0.40 -9.15 -6.99
C VAL A 64 0.02 -7.66 -6.98
N CYS A 65 1.02 -6.80 -6.89
CA CYS A 65 0.84 -5.36 -6.87
C CYS A 65 1.19 -4.76 -8.23
N VAL A 66 0.30 -3.95 -8.76
CA VAL A 66 0.46 -3.28 -10.05
C VAL A 66 0.31 -1.78 -9.85
N ASP A 67 1.28 -1.02 -10.32
CA ASP A 67 1.27 0.44 -10.22
C ASP A 67 2.11 1.02 -11.36
N PRO A 68 1.82 2.23 -11.87
CA PRO A 68 2.69 2.90 -12.83
C PRO A 68 4.04 3.32 -12.23
N TRP A 69 4.14 3.34 -10.91
CA TRP A 69 5.34 3.73 -10.15
C TRP A 69 5.80 5.16 -10.44
N LYS A 70 4.85 6.06 -10.68
CA LYS A 70 5.11 7.46 -10.97
C LYS A 70 4.69 8.41 -9.85
N GLY A 71 4.19 7.86 -8.75
CA GLY A 71 3.63 8.65 -7.67
C GLY A 71 2.20 9.09 -7.96
N VAL A 72 1.68 9.96 -7.11
CA VAL A 72 0.38 10.57 -7.28
C VAL A 72 0.54 12.06 -7.58
N ASP A 73 -0.51 12.66 -8.14
CA ASP A 73 -0.54 14.11 -8.32
C ASP A 73 -0.36 14.78 -6.95
N GLU A 74 0.57 15.72 -6.89
CA GLU A 74 0.94 16.38 -5.64
C GLU A 74 -0.22 17.11 -4.98
N THR A 75 -1.27 17.44 -5.73
CA THR A 75 -2.47 18.06 -5.17
C THR A 75 -3.22 17.16 -4.18
N TYR A 76 -3.00 15.85 -4.26
CA TYR A 76 -3.57 14.89 -3.30
C TYR A 76 -2.72 14.71 -2.05
N ILE A 77 -1.56 15.30 -2.00
CA ILE A 77 -0.65 15.17 -0.86
C ILE A 77 -0.88 16.34 0.08
N THR A 78 -1.27 16.05 1.32
CA THR A 78 -1.77 17.05 2.26
C THR A 78 -0.73 17.53 3.26
N THR A 79 0.40 16.85 3.39
CA THR A 79 1.44 17.24 4.34
C THR A 79 2.77 17.50 3.65
N PRO A 80 3.56 18.49 4.13
CA PRO A 80 4.89 18.75 3.59
C PRO A 80 5.83 17.53 3.66
N GLU A 81 5.73 16.76 4.73
CA GLU A 81 6.55 15.56 4.93
C GLU A 81 6.26 14.50 3.89
N PHE A 82 4.98 14.26 3.62
CA PHE A 82 4.55 13.32 2.60
C PHE A 82 5.05 13.77 1.21
N LEU A 83 4.86 15.04 0.89
CA LEU A 83 5.30 15.60 -0.39
C LEU A 83 6.81 15.47 -0.56
N SER A 84 7.57 15.82 0.45
CA SER A 84 9.03 15.69 0.45
C SER A 84 9.46 14.25 0.24
N GLU A 85 8.78 13.30 0.88
CA GLU A 85 9.09 11.89 0.76
C GLU A 85 8.83 11.38 -0.67
N GLN A 86 7.71 11.73 -1.28
CA GLN A 86 7.45 11.35 -2.66
C GLN A 86 8.49 11.92 -3.61
N ARG A 87 8.82 13.20 -3.45
CA ARG A 87 9.82 13.86 -4.29
C ARG A 87 11.19 13.22 -4.15
N ARG A 88 11.56 12.86 -2.92
CA ARG A 88 12.83 12.18 -2.65
C ARG A 88 12.89 10.82 -3.34
N ILE A 89 11.83 10.01 -3.18
CA ILE A 89 11.77 8.67 -3.78
C ILE A 89 11.85 8.76 -5.30
N LEU A 90 11.09 9.67 -5.92
CA LEU A 90 11.13 9.86 -7.36
C LEU A 90 12.50 10.30 -7.86
N ARG A 91 13.12 11.24 -7.15
CA ARG A 91 14.46 11.73 -7.51
C ARG A 91 15.49 10.60 -7.42
N ASP A 92 15.50 9.87 -6.32
CA ASP A 92 16.47 8.81 -6.09
C ASP A 92 16.22 7.59 -6.98
N GLY A 93 14.98 7.39 -7.41
CA GLY A 93 14.57 6.30 -8.29
C GLY A 93 14.58 6.64 -9.78
N GLY A 94 15.13 7.79 -10.17
CA GLY A 94 15.16 8.18 -11.58
C GLY A 94 13.77 8.40 -12.18
N GLY A 95 12.82 8.90 -11.40
CA GLY A 95 11.44 9.14 -11.82
C GLY A 95 10.50 7.97 -11.51
N SER A 96 10.95 6.98 -10.75
CA SER A 96 10.12 5.82 -10.38
C SER A 96 9.95 5.74 -8.86
N MET A 97 8.74 5.39 -8.43
CA MET A 97 8.42 5.11 -7.02
C MET A 97 8.77 3.68 -6.61
N PHE A 98 9.15 2.82 -7.54
CA PHE A 98 9.30 1.39 -7.26
C PHE A 98 10.33 1.12 -6.15
N GLY A 99 11.42 1.87 -6.14
CA GLY A 99 12.46 1.71 -5.11
C GLY A 99 12.00 2.04 -3.69
N GLY A 100 10.91 2.82 -3.55
CA GLY A 100 10.31 3.13 -2.25
C GLY A 100 9.21 2.15 -1.83
N PHE A 101 8.78 1.33 -2.76
CA PHE A 101 7.78 0.30 -2.49
C PHE A 101 8.42 -0.89 -1.77
#